data_82a0365eda020b1b8ebe694600fd20e7
#
_entry.id   82a0365eda020b1b8ebe694600fd20e7
#
_cell.length_a   1.000
_cell.length_b   1.000
_cell.length_c   1.000
_cell.angle_alpha   90.00
_cell.angle_beta   90.00
_cell.angle_gamma   90.00
#
_symmetry.space_group_name_H-M   'P 1'
#
loop_
_entity.id
_entity.type
_entity.pdbx_description
1 polymer ?
#
loop_
_entity_poly.entity_id
_entity_poly.type
_entity_poly.pdbx_seq_one_letter_code
_entity_poly.pdbx_strand_id
1 'polypeptide(L)'
;MIETAQQRYRLRRDTMFSESPQGIYFSNSTSGFEICGANAYRAFRAVYPLLEGEHTEDELREALGEEAWERLQVFIVPLREHGYLRLVDPCEDVVLDGATEMRFDDQLNFLSHYTDEPRRAFSRFRSAPLVVVGDGECARALVRALTDNGA
;
A
#
# COMPACT_ATOMS: atom_id res chain seq x y z
N MET A 1 3.00 6.25 29.01
CA MET A 1 2.49 5.06 28.30
C MET A 1 2.26 5.51 26.87
N ILE A 2 3.10 5.05 25.97
CA ILE A 2 2.89 5.27 24.55
C ILE A 2 1.73 4.35 24.20
N GLU A 3 0.55 4.93 23.92
CA GLU A 3 -0.54 4.20 23.28
C GLU A 3 0.07 3.54 22.05
N THR A 4 0.13 2.22 22.07
CA THR A 4 0.52 1.46 20.89
C THR A 4 -0.56 1.78 19.86
N ALA A 5 -0.25 2.66 18.92
CA ALA A 5 -1.13 2.94 17.80
C ALA A 5 -1.56 1.58 17.24
N GLN A 6 -2.86 1.38 17.11
CA GLN A 6 -3.43 0.11 16.64
C GLN A 6 -3.06 -0.07 15.17
N GLN A 7 -1.86 -0.58 14.95
CA GLN A 7 -1.32 -0.77 13.61
C GLN A 7 -2.16 -1.78 12.83
N ARG A 8 -2.38 -1.50 11.56
CA ARG A 8 -3.21 -2.31 10.67
C ARG A 8 -2.34 -2.98 9.61
N TYR A 9 -2.65 -4.19 9.27
CA TYR A 9 -1.96 -4.92 8.21
C TYR A 9 -2.44 -4.46 6.83
N ARG A 10 -1.50 -3.98 6.00
CA ARG A 10 -1.79 -3.62 4.62
C ARG A 10 -0.83 -4.30 3.66
N LEU A 11 -1.37 -5.07 2.75
CA LEU A 11 -0.62 -5.62 1.63
C LEU A 11 -0.26 -4.48 0.66
N ARG A 12 0.97 -4.48 0.14
CA ARG A 12 1.39 -3.50 -0.87
C ARG A 12 0.54 -3.65 -2.13
N ARG A 13 0.12 -2.54 -2.71
CA ARG A 13 -0.76 -2.52 -3.90
C ARG A 13 -0.11 -3.13 -5.15
N ASP A 14 1.23 -3.11 -5.24
CA ASP A 14 1.98 -3.73 -6.33
C ASP A 14 2.22 -5.23 -6.12
N THR A 15 1.65 -5.83 -5.08
CA THR A 15 1.74 -7.26 -4.83
C THR A 15 0.83 -8.02 -5.77
N MET A 16 1.43 -8.89 -6.56
CA MET A 16 0.73 -9.90 -7.34
C MET A 16 0.94 -11.27 -6.70
N PHE A 17 -0.05 -12.13 -6.77
CA PHE A 17 0.10 -13.51 -6.33
C PHE A 17 -0.61 -14.48 -7.27
N SER A 18 -0.03 -15.64 -7.42
CA SER A 18 -0.55 -16.70 -8.29
C SER A 18 -0.37 -18.07 -7.67
N GLU A 19 -1.20 -19.02 -8.10
CA GLU A 19 -1.00 -20.42 -7.75
C GLU A 19 0.28 -20.94 -8.41
N SER A 20 1.04 -21.71 -7.64
CA SER A 20 2.23 -22.41 -8.12
C SER A 20 2.10 -23.91 -7.89
N PRO A 21 2.92 -24.76 -8.55
CA PRO A 21 2.93 -26.20 -8.32
C PRO A 21 3.20 -26.61 -6.88
N GLN A 22 3.88 -25.75 -6.10
CA GLN A 22 4.28 -26.01 -4.73
C GLN A 22 3.42 -25.26 -3.70
N GLY A 23 2.62 -24.26 -4.13
CA GLY A 23 1.83 -23.48 -3.21
C GLY A 23 1.33 -22.16 -3.78
N ILE A 24 1.87 -21.05 -3.29
CA ILE A 24 1.55 -19.69 -3.75
C ILE A 24 2.82 -18.90 -4.00
N TYR A 25 2.91 -18.30 -5.17
CA TYR A 25 3.99 -17.40 -5.56
C TYR A 25 3.56 -15.94 -5.42
N PHE A 26 4.37 -15.14 -4.75
CA PHE A 26 4.21 -13.69 -4.64
C PHE A 26 5.26 -12.99 -5.47
N SER A 27 4.88 -11.89 -6.10
CA SER A 27 5.78 -11.02 -6.85
C SER A 27 5.38 -9.55 -6.75
N ASN A 28 6.36 -8.67 -6.89
CA ASN A 28 6.18 -7.24 -7.06
C ASN A 28 7.20 -6.71 -8.08
N SER A 29 7.32 -5.41 -8.21
CA SER A 29 8.25 -4.75 -9.14
C SER A 29 9.74 -5.03 -8.85
N THR A 30 10.10 -5.56 -7.66
CA THR A 30 11.49 -5.69 -7.21
C THR A 30 11.91 -7.10 -6.84
N SER A 31 10.98 -7.97 -6.44
CA SER A 31 11.28 -9.30 -5.92
C SER A 31 10.14 -10.28 -6.12
N GLY A 32 10.42 -11.56 -5.84
CA GLY A 32 9.43 -12.62 -5.78
C GLY A 32 9.86 -13.69 -4.81
N PHE A 33 8.89 -14.38 -4.19
CA PHE A 33 9.12 -15.52 -3.32
C PHE A 33 7.91 -16.45 -3.31
N GLU A 34 8.08 -17.65 -2.81
CA GLU A 34 7.07 -18.70 -2.77
C GLU A 34 6.82 -19.18 -1.36
N ILE A 35 5.55 -19.38 -1.02
CA ILE A 35 5.17 -20.11 0.21
C ILE A 35 4.65 -21.49 -0.21
N CYS A 36 5.34 -22.52 0.20
CA CYS A 36 4.99 -23.90 -0.13
C CYS A 36 3.86 -24.42 0.75
N GLY A 37 2.90 -25.11 0.13
CA GLY A 37 1.78 -25.75 0.84
C GLY A 37 0.65 -26.13 -0.12
N ALA A 38 0.14 -27.34 0.00
CA ALA A 38 -0.84 -27.91 -0.93
C ALA A 38 -2.11 -27.09 -1.14
N ASN A 39 -2.48 -26.23 -0.19
CA ASN A 39 -3.67 -25.37 -0.26
C ASN A 39 -3.33 -23.89 -0.01
N ALA A 40 -2.04 -23.50 -0.06
CA ALA A 40 -1.60 -22.17 0.30
C ALA A 40 -2.29 -21.08 -0.52
N TYR A 41 -2.41 -21.25 -1.83
CA TYR A 41 -3.10 -20.30 -2.70
C TYR A 41 -4.57 -20.11 -2.31
N ARG A 42 -5.30 -21.19 -2.09
CA ARG A 42 -6.72 -21.14 -1.69
C ARG A 42 -6.89 -20.52 -0.31
N ALA A 43 -6.01 -20.89 0.63
CA ALA A 43 -6.02 -20.35 1.98
C ALA A 43 -5.74 -18.83 1.96
N PHE A 44 -4.71 -18.39 1.22
CA PHE A 44 -4.38 -16.98 1.10
C PHE A 44 -5.52 -16.17 0.47
N ARG A 45 -6.14 -16.67 -0.60
CA ARG A 45 -7.29 -15.99 -1.21
C ARG A 45 -8.46 -15.74 -0.25
N ALA A 46 -8.65 -16.62 0.72
CA ALA A 46 -9.71 -16.45 1.72
C ALA A 46 -9.40 -15.35 2.74
N VAL A 47 -8.11 -15.13 3.03
CA VAL A 47 -7.67 -14.15 4.04
C VAL A 47 -7.16 -12.84 3.43
N TYR A 48 -6.87 -12.81 2.14
CA TYR A 48 -6.37 -11.63 1.44
C TYR A 48 -7.20 -10.35 1.71
N PRO A 49 -8.56 -10.36 1.69
CA PRO A 49 -9.34 -9.17 1.95
C PRO A 49 -9.14 -8.56 3.35
N LEU A 50 -8.68 -9.37 4.31
CA LEU A 50 -8.40 -8.91 5.67
C LEU A 50 -7.07 -8.12 5.78
N LEU A 51 -6.25 -8.17 4.74
CA LEU A 51 -4.92 -7.52 4.69
C LEU A 51 -4.94 -6.21 3.87
N GLU A 52 -6.09 -5.58 3.72
CA GLU A 52 -6.24 -4.32 2.97
C GLU A 52 -6.07 -3.06 3.81
N GLY A 53 -5.72 -3.21 5.09
CA GLY A 53 -5.45 -2.09 6.00
C GLY A 53 -6.67 -1.58 6.77
N GLU A 54 -7.73 -2.38 6.83
CA GLU A 54 -8.94 -2.03 7.57
C GLU A 54 -8.93 -2.57 9.00
N HIS A 55 -8.18 -3.65 9.26
CA HIS A 55 -8.20 -4.36 10.52
C HIS A 55 -6.85 -4.27 11.26
N THR A 56 -6.93 -4.09 12.57
CA THR A 56 -5.80 -4.23 13.46
C THR A 56 -5.51 -5.71 13.74
N GLU A 57 -4.33 -5.99 14.29
CA GLU A 57 -3.97 -7.36 14.70
C GLU A 57 -4.96 -7.94 15.71
N ASP A 58 -5.38 -7.14 16.69
CA ASP A 58 -6.33 -7.56 17.73
C ASP A 58 -7.70 -7.87 17.14
N GLU A 59 -8.20 -7.02 16.24
CA GLU A 59 -9.47 -7.24 15.53
C GLU A 59 -9.42 -8.50 14.67
N LEU A 60 -8.30 -8.76 13.99
CA LEU A 60 -8.13 -9.96 13.19
C LEU A 60 -8.08 -11.23 14.07
N ARG A 61 -7.38 -11.17 15.19
CA ARG A 61 -7.31 -12.28 16.15
C ARG A 61 -8.66 -12.59 16.76
N GLU A 62 -9.41 -11.57 17.14
CA GLU A 62 -10.76 -11.72 17.69
C GLU A 62 -11.74 -12.29 16.65
N ALA A 63 -11.72 -11.77 15.43
CA ALA A 63 -12.61 -12.21 14.36
C ALA A 63 -12.35 -13.63 13.86
N LEU A 64 -11.07 -14.02 13.78
CA LEU A 64 -10.66 -15.33 13.24
C LEU A 64 -10.60 -16.42 14.32
N GLY A 65 -10.37 -16.06 15.57
CA GLY A 65 -10.03 -16.99 16.64
C GLY A 65 -8.58 -17.49 16.54
N GLU A 66 -8.05 -18.05 17.62
CA GLU A 66 -6.62 -18.37 17.76
C GLU A 66 -6.12 -19.35 16.68
N GLU A 67 -6.87 -20.41 16.39
CA GLU A 67 -6.46 -21.43 15.42
C GLU A 67 -6.34 -20.86 13.99
N ALA A 68 -7.27 -20.02 13.55
CA ALA A 68 -7.20 -19.41 12.23
C ALA A 68 -6.17 -18.27 12.17
N TRP A 69 -5.96 -17.58 13.30
CA TRP A 69 -4.89 -16.61 13.45
C TRP A 69 -3.49 -17.23 13.30
N GLU A 70 -3.23 -18.36 13.97
CA GLU A 70 -1.97 -19.09 13.81
C GLU A 70 -1.71 -19.51 12.35
N ARG A 71 -2.77 -19.95 11.65
CA ARG A 71 -2.68 -20.26 10.22
C ARG A 71 -2.38 -19.03 9.36
N LEU A 72 -2.93 -17.88 9.72
CA LEU A 72 -2.68 -16.63 9.01
C LEU A 72 -1.22 -16.18 9.19
N GLN A 73 -0.58 -16.46 10.33
CA GLN A 73 0.82 -16.12 10.58
C GLN A 73 1.77 -16.77 9.58
N VAL A 74 1.42 -17.92 9.00
CA VAL A 74 2.20 -18.59 7.94
C VAL A 74 2.37 -17.69 6.72
N PHE A 75 1.43 -16.77 6.49
CA PHE A 75 1.52 -15.76 5.43
C PHE A 75 2.05 -14.42 5.92
N ILE A 76 1.60 -13.95 7.08
CA ILE A 76 1.97 -12.65 7.64
C ILE A 76 3.50 -12.54 7.82
N VAL A 77 4.13 -13.55 8.41
CA VAL A 77 5.56 -13.50 8.73
C VAL A 77 6.40 -13.36 7.46
N PRO A 78 6.31 -14.27 6.46
CA PRO A 78 7.10 -14.13 5.24
C PRO A 78 6.77 -12.87 4.44
N LEU A 79 5.48 -12.48 4.36
CA LEU A 79 5.08 -11.27 3.66
C LEU A 79 5.68 -10.01 4.28
N ARG A 80 5.82 -9.96 5.60
CA ARG A 80 6.52 -8.86 6.31
C ARG A 80 8.01 -8.89 6.08
N GLU A 81 8.64 -10.04 6.23
CA GLU A 81 10.09 -10.22 6.03
C GLU A 81 10.53 -9.83 4.62
N HIS A 82 9.73 -10.16 3.63
CA HIS A 82 9.98 -9.79 2.23
C HIS A 82 9.45 -8.39 1.84
N GLY A 83 8.86 -7.65 2.79
CA GLY A 83 8.39 -6.28 2.56
C GLY A 83 7.12 -6.15 1.70
N TYR A 84 6.33 -7.21 1.59
CA TYR A 84 5.04 -7.23 0.90
C TYR A 84 3.88 -6.78 1.78
N LEU A 85 3.97 -7.02 3.09
CA LEU A 85 2.99 -6.62 4.08
C LEU A 85 3.59 -5.57 4.99
N ARG A 86 2.86 -4.48 5.22
CA ARG A 86 3.26 -3.37 6.07
C ARG A 86 2.31 -3.22 7.24
N LEU A 87 2.83 -2.68 8.33
CA LEU A 87 2.03 -2.15 9.42
C LEU A 87 1.81 -0.67 9.15
N VAL A 88 0.55 -0.27 9.01
CA VAL A 88 0.17 1.11 8.77
C VAL A 88 -0.59 1.62 9.99
N ASP A 89 -0.24 2.82 10.43
CA ASP A 89 -1.02 3.48 11.45
C ASP A 89 -2.37 3.91 10.85
N PRO A 90 -3.47 3.87 11.63
CA PRO A 90 -4.72 4.48 11.22
C PRO A 90 -4.47 5.98 11.05
N CYS A 91 -4.06 6.35 9.86
CA CYS A 91 -3.83 7.74 9.54
C CYS A 91 -5.19 8.41 9.32
N GLU A 92 -5.41 9.55 9.94
CA GLU A 92 -6.40 10.49 9.46
C GLU A 92 -6.01 10.84 8.03
N ASP A 93 -6.58 10.13 7.08
CA ASP A 93 -6.34 10.35 5.66
C ASP A 93 -6.66 11.82 5.35
N VAL A 94 -5.74 12.49 4.70
CA VAL A 94 -6.02 13.82 4.16
C VAL A 94 -7.15 13.65 3.17
N VAL A 95 -8.30 14.23 3.49
CA VAL A 95 -9.45 14.22 2.61
C VAL A 95 -9.17 15.18 1.47
N LEU A 96 -9.01 14.64 0.27
CA LEU A 96 -9.03 15.43 -0.96
C LEU A 96 -10.48 15.58 -1.40
N ASP A 97 -10.81 16.71 -2.04
CA ASP A 97 -12.12 16.84 -2.67
C ASP A 97 -12.26 15.86 -3.84
N GLY A 98 -13.49 15.40 -4.10
CA GLY A 98 -13.74 14.34 -5.09
C GLY A 98 -13.31 14.72 -6.52
N ALA A 99 -13.33 16.00 -6.89
CA ALA A 99 -12.86 16.45 -8.19
C ALA A 99 -11.33 16.32 -8.31
N THR A 100 -10.62 16.66 -7.25
CA THR A 100 -9.17 16.48 -7.15
C THR A 100 -8.79 15.00 -7.18
N GLU A 101 -9.47 14.14 -6.43
CA GLU A 101 -9.21 12.69 -6.48
C GLU A 101 -9.40 12.12 -7.87
N MET A 102 -10.52 12.42 -8.51
CA MET A 102 -10.82 11.94 -9.86
C MET A 102 -9.80 12.43 -10.89
N ARG A 103 -9.39 13.70 -10.80
CA ARG A 103 -8.42 14.30 -11.74
C ARG A 103 -7.03 13.71 -11.61
N PHE A 104 -6.61 13.36 -10.41
CA PHE A 104 -5.24 12.93 -10.09
C PHE A 104 -5.15 11.48 -9.60
N ASP A 105 -6.13 10.64 -9.98
CA ASP A 105 -6.19 9.24 -9.57
C ASP A 105 -4.93 8.46 -9.99
N ASP A 106 -4.43 8.68 -11.19
CA ASP A 106 -3.20 8.05 -11.69
C ASP A 106 -1.98 8.43 -10.85
N GLN A 107 -1.86 9.69 -10.43
CA GLN A 107 -0.77 10.15 -9.56
C GLN A 107 -0.89 9.58 -8.15
N LEU A 108 -2.10 9.50 -7.62
CA LEU A 108 -2.35 8.89 -6.32
C LEU A 108 -2.03 7.40 -6.35
N ASN A 109 -2.41 6.70 -7.41
CA ASN A 109 -2.07 5.31 -7.63
C ASN A 109 -0.56 5.13 -7.73
N PHE A 110 0.14 5.96 -8.50
CA PHE A 110 1.61 5.95 -8.58
C PHE A 110 2.27 6.16 -7.21
N LEU A 111 1.83 7.16 -6.46
CA LEU A 111 2.36 7.44 -5.12
C LEU A 111 2.13 6.28 -4.16
N SER A 112 1.02 5.55 -4.29
CA SER A 112 0.72 4.40 -3.44
C SER A 112 1.72 3.24 -3.55
N HIS A 113 2.53 3.19 -4.61
CA HIS A 113 3.65 2.24 -4.71
C HIS A 113 4.83 2.61 -3.80
N TYR A 114 4.95 3.88 -3.43
CA TYR A 114 6.11 4.40 -2.67
C TYR A 114 5.78 4.80 -1.24
N THR A 115 4.50 5.10 -0.96
CA THR A 115 4.05 5.53 0.37
C THR A 115 2.70 4.93 0.73
N ASP A 116 2.50 4.69 2.01
CA ASP A 116 1.21 4.27 2.55
C ASP A 116 0.21 5.43 2.71
N GLU A 117 0.70 6.69 2.54
CA GLU A 117 -0.10 7.93 2.64
C GLU A 117 -0.06 8.72 1.31
N PRO A 118 -0.58 8.18 0.19
CA PRO A 118 -0.48 8.84 -1.11
C PRO A 118 -1.20 10.17 -1.16
N ARG A 119 -2.35 10.32 -0.50
CA ARG A 119 -3.10 11.58 -0.44
C ARG A 119 -2.35 12.66 0.34
N ARG A 120 -1.73 12.29 1.46
CA ARG A 120 -0.89 13.21 2.24
C ARG A 120 0.35 13.63 1.47
N ALA A 121 1.03 12.68 0.80
CA ALA A 121 2.19 12.99 -0.03
C ALA A 121 1.82 13.92 -1.19
N PHE A 122 0.69 13.66 -1.85
CA PHE A 122 0.16 14.50 -2.91
C PHE A 122 -0.25 15.90 -2.42
N SER A 123 -0.93 15.99 -1.28
CA SER A 123 -1.30 17.27 -0.66
C SER A 123 -0.06 18.11 -0.30
N ARG A 124 0.99 17.47 0.23
CA ARG A 124 2.28 18.14 0.49
C ARG A 124 2.92 18.65 -0.79
N PHE A 125 2.91 17.87 -1.86
CA PHE A 125 3.42 18.28 -3.15
C PHE A 125 2.65 19.50 -3.69
N ARG A 126 1.33 19.49 -3.63
CA ARG A 126 0.48 20.62 -4.07
C ARG A 126 0.69 21.90 -3.26
N SER A 127 0.99 21.79 -1.98
CA SER A 127 1.19 22.94 -1.09
C SER A 127 2.64 23.41 -1.03
N ALA A 128 3.58 22.66 -1.62
CA ALA A 128 4.99 23.02 -1.62
C ALA A 128 5.24 24.25 -2.52
N PRO A 129 5.92 25.28 -2.03
CA PRO A 129 6.33 26.40 -2.88
C PRO A 129 7.43 25.91 -3.84
N LEU A 130 7.14 25.90 -5.13
CA LEU A 130 8.08 25.49 -6.17
C LEU A 130 8.57 26.73 -6.92
N VAL A 131 9.88 26.85 -7.07
CA VAL A 131 10.53 27.94 -7.82
C VAL A 131 11.24 27.35 -9.02
N VAL A 132 10.81 27.73 -10.22
CA VAL A 132 11.46 27.34 -11.46
C VAL A 132 12.33 28.53 -11.94
N VAL A 133 13.64 28.29 -12.06
CA VAL A 133 14.58 29.31 -12.54
C VAL A 133 14.99 28.95 -13.96
N GLY A 134 14.71 29.86 -14.88
CA GLY A 134 15.02 29.73 -16.30
C GLY A 134 13.99 30.45 -17.18
N ASP A 135 14.33 30.66 -18.46
CA ASP A 135 13.50 31.42 -19.40
C ASP A 135 13.18 30.67 -20.71
N GLY A 136 13.78 29.53 -20.94
CA GLY A 136 13.65 28.77 -22.19
C GLY A 136 12.41 27.89 -22.29
N GLU A 137 12.30 27.16 -23.40
CA GLU A 137 11.23 26.17 -23.61
C GLU A 137 11.19 25.08 -22.53
N CYS A 138 12.38 24.68 -22.02
CA CYS A 138 12.48 23.69 -20.95
C CYS A 138 11.83 24.20 -19.66
N ALA A 139 12.02 25.46 -19.28
CA ALA A 139 11.38 26.03 -18.10
C ALA A 139 9.86 26.08 -18.27
N ARG A 140 9.38 26.50 -19.44
CA ARG A 140 7.93 26.50 -19.74
C ARG A 140 7.33 25.09 -19.74
N ALA A 141 8.04 24.11 -20.31
CA ALA A 141 7.60 22.73 -20.31
C ALA A 141 7.55 22.15 -18.88
N LEU A 142 8.54 22.47 -18.04
CA LEU A 142 8.57 22.06 -16.65
C LEU A 142 7.40 22.66 -15.86
N VAL A 143 7.17 23.98 -15.97
CA VAL A 143 6.02 24.62 -15.29
C VAL A 143 4.70 23.99 -15.71
N ARG A 144 4.54 23.74 -17.00
CA ARG A 144 3.33 23.08 -17.53
C ARG A 144 3.18 21.68 -16.95
N ALA A 145 4.25 20.88 -16.98
CA ALA A 145 4.24 19.53 -16.40
C ALA A 145 3.93 19.53 -14.91
N LEU A 146 4.49 20.45 -14.12
CA LEU A 146 4.20 20.58 -12.69
C LEU A 146 2.71 20.93 -12.48
N THR A 147 2.17 21.90 -13.22
CA THR A 147 0.76 22.30 -13.12
C THR A 147 -0.19 21.18 -13.53
N ASP A 148 0.14 20.46 -14.61
CA ASP A 148 -0.67 19.32 -15.06
C ASP A 148 -0.69 18.17 -14.04
N ASN A 149 0.37 18.04 -13.24
CA ASN A 149 0.48 17.05 -12.17
C ASN A 149 0.08 17.59 -10.77
N GLY A 150 -0.52 18.76 -10.69
CA GLY A 150 -1.19 19.24 -9.50
C GLY A 150 -0.38 20.19 -8.60
N ALA A 151 0.78 20.70 -9.05
CA ALA A 151 1.54 21.72 -8.31
C ALA A 151 0.90 23.11 -8.43
#